data_d1e25c753753ca17c3e3030b4a8592ec
#
_entry.id   d1e25c753753ca17c3e3030b4a8592ec
#
_cell.length_a   1.000
_cell.length_b   1.000
_cell.length_c   1.000
_cell.angle_alpha   90.00
_cell.angle_beta   90.00
_cell.angle_gamma   90.00
#
_symmetry.space_group_name_H-M   'P 1'
#
loop_
_entity.id
_entity.type
_entity.pdbx_description
1 polymer ?
#
loop_
_entity_poly.entity_id
_entity_poly.type
_entity_poly.pdbx_seq_one_letter_code
_entity_poly.pdbx_strand_id
1 'polypeptide(L)'
;MEKFEALELINKRWADSDLSLEDKLITISDAFYSVGLDMSTTATYIKATPAEFNAFLSLSYLDDDMIKLISKVNPPKTTWLFLASGNEEEIRKALTALSETPRSKSETISEFIYQQMIDVAGPSIEQRVSQLTGDELFALAKKAKAFNTVDEKSIKFLNSVAGQKKRGKVLSDKQLPIIIEILNKLVDNKIIQRKSIDGDTELCDKVLDAIER
;
A
#
# COMPACT_ATOMS: atom_id res chain seq x y z
N MET A 1 11.47 34.84 -5.45
CA MET A 1 11.53 34.05 -6.72
C MET A 1 10.15 34.10 -7.35
N GLU A 2 10.07 34.42 -8.62
CA GLU A 2 8.80 34.42 -9.37
C GLU A 2 8.45 32.98 -9.81
N LYS A 3 7.14 32.74 -10.09
CA LYS A 3 6.65 31.38 -10.47
C LYS A 3 7.39 30.79 -11.67
N PHE A 4 7.69 31.62 -12.68
CA PHE A 4 8.39 31.15 -13.86
C PHE A 4 9.85 30.77 -13.55
N GLU A 5 10.54 31.56 -12.74
CA GLU A 5 11.91 31.26 -12.30
C GLU A 5 11.95 29.95 -11.51
N ALA A 6 10.94 29.69 -10.67
CA ALA A 6 10.83 28.46 -9.92
C ALA A 6 10.63 27.25 -10.83
N LEU A 7 9.77 27.36 -11.84
CA LEU A 7 9.57 26.29 -12.83
C LEU A 7 10.85 25.96 -13.60
N GLU A 8 11.59 27.00 -14.05
CA GLU A 8 12.88 26.82 -14.74
C GLU A 8 13.91 26.14 -13.83
N LEU A 9 13.99 26.57 -12.55
CA LEU A 9 14.87 25.95 -11.56
C LEU A 9 14.53 24.47 -11.35
N ILE A 10 13.25 24.17 -11.14
CA ILE A 10 12.76 22.79 -10.95
C ILE A 10 13.09 21.94 -12.17
N ASN A 11 12.80 22.42 -13.38
CA ASN A 11 13.07 21.69 -14.62
C ASN A 11 14.55 21.37 -14.78
N LYS A 12 15.43 22.37 -14.54
CA LYS A 12 16.86 22.19 -14.58
C LYS A 12 17.34 21.15 -13.57
N ARG A 13 16.89 21.25 -12.29
CA ARG A 13 17.28 20.31 -11.23
C ARG A 13 16.74 18.91 -11.44
N TRP A 14 15.50 18.79 -11.95
CA TRP A 14 14.90 17.50 -12.26
C TRP A 14 15.67 16.73 -13.33
N ALA A 15 16.12 17.42 -14.37
CA ALA A 15 16.88 16.83 -15.48
C ALA A 15 18.36 16.59 -15.17
N ASP A 16 18.91 17.20 -14.13
CA ASP A 16 20.32 17.13 -13.77
C ASP A 16 20.67 15.72 -13.23
N SER A 17 21.45 14.96 -13.99
CA SER A 17 21.91 13.61 -13.59
C SER A 17 23.02 13.62 -12.54
N ASP A 18 23.74 14.72 -12.41
CA ASP A 18 24.90 14.83 -11.54
C ASP A 18 24.52 15.29 -10.12
N LEU A 19 23.31 15.83 -9.98
CA LEU A 19 22.79 16.27 -8.70
C LEU A 19 22.32 15.08 -7.86
N SER A 20 22.70 15.03 -6.58
CA SER A 20 22.26 14.00 -5.65
C SER A 20 20.75 14.02 -5.47
N LEU A 21 20.14 12.86 -5.12
CA LEU A 21 18.70 12.80 -4.85
C LEU A 21 18.32 13.68 -3.65
N GLU A 22 19.18 13.77 -2.63
CA GLU A 22 19.02 14.67 -1.48
C GLU A 22 18.91 16.14 -1.92
N ASP A 23 19.88 16.62 -2.71
CA ASP A 23 19.86 18.00 -3.21
C ASP A 23 18.64 18.27 -4.09
N LYS A 24 18.19 17.28 -4.88
CA LYS A 24 16.95 17.39 -5.67
C LYS A 24 15.73 17.52 -4.77
N LEU A 25 15.60 16.65 -3.78
CA LEU A 25 14.46 16.66 -2.85
C LEU A 25 14.35 18.01 -2.14
N ILE A 26 15.44 18.54 -1.63
CA ILE A 26 15.47 19.82 -0.93
C ILE A 26 15.18 20.98 -1.90
N THR A 27 15.97 21.12 -2.96
CA THR A 27 15.90 22.32 -3.81
C THR A 27 14.61 22.40 -4.64
N ILE A 28 14.08 21.26 -5.09
CA ILE A 28 12.84 21.22 -5.89
C ILE A 28 11.63 21.45 -5.00
N SER A 29 11.57 20.81 -3.80
CA SER A 29 10.45 21.05 -2.89
C SER A 29 10.41 22.49 -2.39
N ASP A 30 11.54 23.07 -2.02
CA ASP A 30 11.63 24.48 -1.62
C ASP A 30 11.15 25.41 -2.72
N ALA A 31 11.60 25.20 -3.96
CA ALA A 31 11.17 26.01 -5.10
C ALA A 31 9.66 25.84 -5.37
N PHE A 32 9.13 24.63 -5.25
CA PHE A 32 7.72 24.33 -5.49
C PHE A 32 6.81 25.02 -4.47
N TYR A 33 7.11 24.86 -3.17
CA TYR A 33 6.26 25.38 -2.10
C TYR A 33 6.41 26.87 -1.88
N SER A 34 7.62 27.45 -2.08
CA SER A 34 7.90 28.87 -1.82
C SER A 34 7.03 29.83 -2.63
N VAL A 35 6.60 29.44 -3.83
CA VAL A 35 5.78 30.28 -4.72
C VAL A 35 4.39 29.70 -5.00
N GLY A 36 4.04 28.59 -4.37
CA GLY A 36 2.74 27.94 -4.51
C GLY A 36 2.45 27.52 -5.95
N LEU A 37 3.30 26.66 -6.53
CA LEU A 37 3.11 26.11 -7.86
C LEU A 37 1.98 25.09 -7.89
N ASP A 38 1.32 24.96 -9.04
CA ASP A 38 0.35 23.89 -9.28
C ASP A 38 1.03 22.58 -9.63
N MET A 39 0.61 21.49 -8.98
CA MET A 39 1.17 20.14 -9.14
C MET A 39 1.13 19.66 -10.58
N SER A 40 -0.03 19.74 -11.21
CA SER A 40 -0.25 19.20 -12.55
C SER A 40 0.53 19.97 -13.62
N THR A 41 0.53 21.31 -13.49
CA THR A 41 1.29 22.21 -14.36
C THR A 41 2.77 21.96 -14.24
N THR A 42 3.30 21.85 -13.01
CA THR A 42 4.72 21.60 -12.77
C THR A 42 5.15 20.24 -13.30
N ALA A 43 4.41 19.18 -13.00
CA ALA A 43 4.70 17.84 -13.52
C ALA A 43 4.75 17.82 -15.05
N THR A 44 3.78 18.43 -15.72
CA THR A 44 3.76 18.56 -17.19
C THR A 44 5.00 19.30 -17.70
N TYR A 45 5.39 20.39 -17.05
CA TYR A 45 6.53 21.20 -17.47
C TYR A 45 7.86 20.44 -17.42
N ILE A 46 8.06 19.61 -16.38
CA ILE A 46 9.26 18.78 -16.20
C ILE A 46 9.18 17.41 -16.89
N LYS A 47 8.12 17.15 -17.64
CA LYS A 47 7.85 15.87 -18.33
C LYS A 47 7.78 14.66 -17.39
N ALA A 48 7.24 14.87 -16.19
CA ALA A 48 6.90 13.82 -15.23
C ALA A 48 5.39 13.58 -15.23
N THR A 49 4.96 12.44 -14.71
CA THR A 49 3.55 12.25 -14.38
C THR A 49 3.23 12.97 -13.05
N PRO A 50 1.98 13.47 -12.85
CA PRO A 50 1.58 14.03 -11.57
C PRO A 50 1.81 13.07 -10.39
N ALA A 51 1.64 11.77 -10.59
CA ALA A 51 1.87 10.76 -9.56
C ALA A 51 3.36 10.64 -9.18
N GLU A 52 4.27 10.62 -10.16
CA GLU A 52 5.73 10.61 -9.90
C GLU A 52 6.18 11.86 -9.16
N PHE A 53 5.70 13.03 -9.60
CA PHE A 53 6.09 14.29 -8.98
C PHE A 53 5.52 14.42 -7.56
N ASN A 54 4.28 13.98 -7.34
CA ASN A 54 3.69 13.92 -6.00
C ASN A 54 4.45 12.97 -5.07
N ALA A 55 4.81 11.78 -5.56
CA ALA A 55 5.62 10.84 -4.78
C ALA A 55 6.99 11.45 -4.42
N PHE A 56 7.65 12.10 -5.37
CA PHE A 56 8.90 12.81 -5.12
C PHE A 56 8.75 13.88 -4.02
N LEU A 57 7.72 14.72 -4.10
CA LEU A 57 7.47 15.74 -3.08
C LEU A 57 7.12 15.11 -1.72
N SER A 58 6.40 13.99 -1.70
CA SER A 58 6.12 13.27 -0.44
C SER A 58 7.39 12.77 0.24
N LEU A 59 8.39 12.33 -0.52
CA LEU A 59 9.68 11.91 0.02
C LEU A 59 10.49 13.08 0.62
N SER A 60 10.25 14.33 0.21
CA SER A 60 10.92 15.49 0.79
C SER A 60 10.45 15.87 2.20
N TYR A 61 9.36 15.27 2.68
CA TYR A 61 8.86 15.45 4.06
C TYR A 61 9.45 14.46 5.08
N LEU A 62 10.24 13.51 4.61
CA LEU A 62 10.93 12.57 5.49
C LEU A 62 12.04 13.31 6.28
N ASP A 63 12.47 12.73 7.39
CA ASP A 63 13.56 13.28 8.17
C ASP A 63 14.90 13.28 7.39
N ASP A 64 15.84 14.11 7.81
CA ASP A 64 17.13 14.28 7.14
C ASP A 64 17.92 12.97 7.02
N ASP A 65 17.79 12.07 8.00
CA ASP A 65 18.49 10.78 7.98
C ASP A 65 17.88 9.84 6.94
N MET A 66 16.56 9.90 6.78
CA MET A 66 15.85 9.14 5.73
C MET A 66 16.16 9.68 4.33
N ILE A 67 16.19 11.01 4.18
CA ILE A 67 16.58 11.65 2.91
C ILE A 67 17.99 11.23 2.51
N LYS A 68 18.94 11.24 3.44
CA LYS A 68 20.31 10.75 3.21
C LYS A 68 20.34 9.27 2.84
N LEU A 69 19.54 8.44 3.52
CA LEU A 69 19.46 7.01 3.23
C LEU A 69 18.91 6.75 1.83
N ILE A 70 17.82 7.43 1.44
CA ILE A 70 17.25 7.36 0.10
C ILE A 70 18.28 7.82 -0.95
N SER A 71 18.99 8.91 -0.68
CA SER A 71 20.03 9.42 -1.58
C SER A 71 21.19 8.43 -1.74
N LYS A 72 21.62 7.79 -0.66
CA LYS A 72 22.66 6.75 -0.68
C LYS A 72 22.25 5.53 -1.51
N VAL A 73 21.01 5.07 -1.35
CA VAL A 73 20.45 3.93 -2.10
C VAL A 73 20.20 4.30 -3.56
N ASN A 74 19.80 5.55 -3.80
CA ASN A 74 19.43 6.11 -5.09
C ASN A 74 18.46 5.22 -5.88
N PRO A 75 17.26 4.97 -5.35
CA PRO A 75 16.29 4.07 -5.99
C PRO A 75 15.76 4.68 -7.30
N PRO A 76 15.44 3.88 -8.31
CA PRO A 76 14.90 4.39 -9.55
C PRO A 76 13.54 5.06 -9.33
N LYS A 77 13.16 6.01 -10.21
CA LYS A 77 11.90 6.78 -10.10
C LYS A 77 10.65 5.89 -9.97
N THR A 78 10.67 4.71 -10.60
CA THR A 78 9.58 3.75 -10.53
C THR A 78 9.29 3.23 -9.12
N THR A 79 10.25 3.32 -8.19
CA THR A 79 10.07 2.92 -6.79
C THR A 79 9.56 4.04 -5.89
N TRP A 80 9.62 5.29 -6.33
CA TRP A 80 9.20 6.43 -5.49
C TRP A 80 7.73 6.35 -5.08
N LEU A 81 6.85 5.83 -5.95
CA LEU A 81 5.44 5.62 -5.64
C LEU A 81 5.25 4.62 -4.47
N PHE A 82 6.04 3.54 -4.46
CA PHE A 82 6.00 2.57 -3.37
C PHE A 82 6.54 3.17 -2.07
N LEU A 83 7.70 3.85 -2.14
CA LEU A 83 8.27 4.51 -0.96
C LEU A 83 7.32 5.58 -0.39
N ALA A 84 6.73 6.42 -1.24
CA ALA A 84 5.79 7.46 -0.80
C ALA A 84 4.47 6.90 -0.23
N SER A 85 4.12 5.64 -0.48
CA SER A 85 2.93 4.97 0.08
C SER A 85 3.18 4.29 1.41
N GLY A 86 4.44 4.05 1.79
CA GLY A 86 4.83 3.44 3.05
C GLY A 86 4.87 4.44 4.21
N ASN A 87 4.76 3.95 5.43
CA ASN A 87 5.10 4.76 6.59
C ASN A 87 6.62 4.84 6.78
N GLU A 88 7.08 5.77 7.60
CA GLU A 88 8.51 6.03 7.79
C GLU A 88 9.29 4.79 8.26
N GLU A 89 8.71 3.96 9.13
CA GLU A 89 9.35 2.73 9.63
C GLU A 89 9.52 1.69 8.52
N GLU A 90 8.51 1.51 7.68
CA GLU A 90 8.53 0.62 6.52
C GLU A 90 9.60 1.06 5.51
N ILE A 91 9.63 2.37 5.19
CA ILE A 91 10.62 2.93 4.28
C ILE A 91 12.03 2.75 4.83
N ARG A 92 12.25 3.05 6.11
CA ARG A 92 13.55 2.92 6.79
C ARG A 92 14.05 1.49 6.73
N LYS A 93 13.21 0.51 7.10
CA LYS A 93 13.58 -0.92 7.07
C LYS A 93 13.90 -1.40 5.66
N ALA A 94 13.07 -1.03 4.67
CA ALA A 94 13.31 -1.41 3.28
C ALA A 94 14.63 -0.85 2.73
N LEU A 95 14.90 0.43 2.97
CA LEU A 95 16.13 1.07 2.50
C LEU A 95 17.37 0.59 3.24
N THR A 96 17.28 0.32 4.54
CA THR A 96 18.37 -0.26 5.34
C THR A 96 18.70 -1.65 4.81
N ALA A 97 17.71 -2.52 4.65
CA ALA A 97 17.89 -3.85 4.08
C ALA A 97 18.54 -3.80 2.70
N LEU A 98 18.08 -2.88 1.82
CA LEU A 98 18.66 -2.69 0.50
C LEU A 98 20.12 -2.21 0.55
N SER A 99 20.48 -1.36 1.54
CA SER A 99 21.84 -0.84 1.69
C SER A 99 22.84 -1.87 2.24
N GLU A 100 22.34 -2.86 2.99
CA GLU A 100 23.17 -3.85 3.72
C GLU A 100 23.21 -5.22 3.01
N THR A 101 22.18 -5.57 2.24
CA THR A 101 22.04 -6.88 1.60
C THR A 101 22.43 -6.82 0.14
N PRO A 102 23.41 -7.62 -0.33
CA PRO A 102 23.69 -7.76 -1.76
C PRO A 102 22.48 -8.32 -2.50
N ARG A 103 22.01 -7.61 -3.51
CA ARG A 103 20.90 -8.05 -4.36
C ARG A 103 21.34 -9.17 -5.30
N SER A 104 20.43 -10.06 -5.64
CA SER A 104 20.64 -10.99 -6.73
C SER A 104 20.71 -10.23 -8.06
N LYS A 105 21.49 -10.73 -9.04
CA LYS A 105 21.61 -10.06 -10.34
C LYS A 105 20.29 -10.02 -11.14
N SER A 106 19.33 -10.88 -10.79
CA SER A 106 18.03 -10.99 -11.45
C SER A 106 16.95 -10.13 -10.77
N GLU A 107 17.23 -9.59 -9.59
CA GLU A 107 16.26 -8.80 -8.82
C GLU A 107 16.44 -7.30 -9.11
N THR A 108 15.34 -6.63 -9.43
CA THR A 108 15.34 -5.17 -9.61
C THR A 108 15.28 -4.47 -8.25
N ILE A 109 15.77 -3.22 -8.18
CA ILE A 109 15.65 -2.41 -6.96
C ILE A 109 14.18 -2.25 -6.56
N SER A 110 13.29 -2.07 -7.54
CA SER A 110 11.86 -1.90 -7.31
C SER A 110 11.24 -3.12 -6.65
N GLU A 111 11.53 -4.30 -7.19
CA GLU A 111 11.04 -5.58 -6.64
C GLU A 111 11.56 -5.82 -5.24
N PHE A 112 12.85 -5.55 -5.01
CA PHE A 112 13.47 -5.71 -3.70
C PHE A 112 12.83 -4.78 -2.65
N ILE A 113 12.69 -3.47 -2.95
CA ILE A 113 12.06 -2.52 -2.03
C ILE A 113 10.61 -2.91 -1.76
N TYR A 114 9.86 -3.26 -2.80
CA TYR A 114 8.47 -3.69 -2.65
C TYR A 114 8.34 -4.91 -1.74
N GLN A 115 9.21 -5.92 -1.92
CA GLN A 115 9.21 -7.12 -1.09
C GLN A 115 9.54 -6.78 0.37
N GLN A 116 10.57 -5.95 0.61
CA GLN A 116 10.92 -5.53 1.96
C GLN A 116 9.78 -4.76 2.67
N MET A 117 9.08 -3.90 1.95
CA MET A 117 7.93 -3.17 2.51
C MET A 117 6.77 -4.11 2.86
N ILE A 118 6.48 -5.12 2.02
CA ILE A 118 5.48 -6.15 2.34
C ILE A 118 5.90 -6.94 3.57
N ASP A 119 7.15 -7.38 3.66
CA ASP A 119 7.65 -8.17 4.78
C ASP A 119 7.58 -7.41 6.11
N VAL A 120 7.72 -6.09 6.07
CA VAL A 120 7.62 -5.20 7.24
C VAL A 120 6.17 -4.88 7.60
N ALA A 121 5.36 -4.51 6.60
CA ALA A 121 3.95 -4.18 6.79
C ALA A 121 3.10 -5.40 7.16
N GLY A 122 3.65 -6.60 6.97
CA GLY A 122 2.89 -7.84 7.05
C GLY A 122 1.96 -8.03 5.84
N PRO A 123 1.20 -9.11 5.82
CA PRO A 123 0.31 -9.40 4.72
C PRO A 123 -0.81 -8.35 4.63
N SER A 124 -1.13 -7.90 3.41
CA SER A 124 -2.27 -6.99 3.18
C SER A 124 -3.60 -7.62 3.63
N ILE A 125 -4.64 -6.78 3.79
CA ILE A 125 -5.99 -7.28 4.11
C ILE A 125 -6.43 -8.33 3.10
N GLU A 126 -6.20 -8.07 1.80
CA GLU A 126 -6.53 -9.00 0.72
C GLU A 126 -5.77 -10.32 0.86
N GLN A 127 -4.48 -10.27 1.18
CA GLN A 127 -3.67 -11.46 1.42
C GLN A 127 -4.17 -12.24 2.63
N ARG A 128 -4.46 -11.58 3.76
CA ARG A 128 -5.00 -12.23 4.95
C ARG A 128 -6.38 -12.84 4.70
N VAL A 129 -7.29 -12.10 4.05
CA VAL A 129 -8.62 -12.59 3.66
C VAL A 129 -8.52 -13.76 2.67
N SER A 130 -7.53 -13.73 1.78
CA SER A 130 -7.29 -14.84 0.85
C SER A 130 -6.87 -16.13 1.54
N GLN A 131 -6.38 -16.10 2.78
CA GLN A 131 -6.02 -17.27 3.58
C GLN A 131 -7.23 -17.96 4.23
N LEU A 132 -8.39 -17.29 4.31
CA LEU A 132 -9.60 -17.92 4.81
C LEU A 132 -9.94 -19.15 3.98
N THR A 133 -10.19 -20.27 4.65
CA THR A 133 -10.54 -21.54 4.02
C THR A 133 -11.97 -21.55 3.46
N GLY A 134 -12.27 -22.51 2.60
CA GLY A 134 -13.63 -22.69 2.13
C GLY A 134 -14.62 -23.03 3.25
N ASP A 135 -14.19 -23.74 4.30
CA ASP A 135 -15.03 -24.07 5.46
C ASP A 135 -15.33 -22.84 6.32
N GLU A 136 -14.34 -21.99 6.54
CA GLU A 136 -14.50 -20.71 7.24
C GLU A 136 -15.45 -19.77 6.50
N LEU A 137 -15.32 -19.62 5.19
CA LEU A 137 -16.24 -18.83 4.38
C LEU A 137 -17.67 -19.38 4.40
N PHE A 138 -17.87 -20.72 4.44
CA PHE A 138 -19.19 -21.34 4.62
C PHE A 138 -19.77 -21.05 6.00
N ALA A 139 -18.96 -21.13 7.04
CA ALA A 139 -19.39 -20.81 8.40
C ALA A 139 -19.82 -19.33 8.51
N LEU A 140 -19.09 -18.42 7.89
CA LEU A 140 -19.43 -16.98 7.81
C LEU A 140 -20.73 -16.75 7.04
N ALA A 141 -20.96 -17.44 5.91
CA ALA A 141 -22.20 -17.35 5.17
C ALA A 141 -23.40 -17.87 5.99
N LYS A 142 -23.20 -18.92 6.79
CA LYS A 142 -24.21 -19.46 7.70
C LYS A 142 -24.56 -18.50 8.82
N LYS A 143 -23.53 -17.87 9.45
CA LYS A 143 -23.72 -16.81 10.45
C LYS A 143 -24.46 -15.61 9.85
N ALA A 144 -24.02 -15.11 8.71
CA ALA A 144 -24.67 -14.00 8.00
C ALA A 144 -26.14 -14.26 7.74
N LYS A 145 -26.50 -15.49 7.33
CA LYS A 145 -27.88 -15.91 7.10
C LYS A 145 -28.68 -15.98 8.40
N ALA A 146 -28.11 -16.55 9.47
CA ALA A 146 -28.80 -16.73 10.76
C ALA A 146 -29.19 -15.39 11.38
N PHE A 147 -28.34 -14.37 11.25
CA PHE A 147 -28.55 -13.04 11.83
C PHE A 147 -29.18 -12.03 10.86
N ASN A 148 -29.44 -12.42 9.61
CA ASN A 148 -30.05 -11.59 8.56
C ASN A 148 -29.35 -10.21 8.39
N THR A 149 -28.03 -10.19 8.48
CA THR A 149 -27.21 -8.97 8.49
C THR A 149 -26.72 -8.51 7.13
N VAL A 150 -26.77 -9.40 6.15
CA VAL A 150 -26.39 -9.11 4.76
C VAL A 150 -27.47 -9.67 3.81
N ASP A 151 -27.55 -9.08 2.63
CA ASP A 151 -28.53 -9.48 1.62
C ASP A 151 -28.28 -10.91 1.09
N GLU A 152 -29.34 -11.50 0.52
CA GLU A 152 -29.29 -12.87 0.01
C GLU A 152 -28.24 -13.07 -1.10
N LYS A 153 -27.94 -12.02 -1.89
CA LYS A 153 -26.94 -12.10 -2.97
C LYS A 153 -25.54 -12.24 -2.37
N SER A 154 -25.24 -11.51 -1.31
CA SER A 154 -23.98 -11.60 -0.57
C SER A 154 -23.80 -12.97 0.07
N ILE A 155 -24.86 -13.55 0.64
CA ILE A 155 -24.83 -14.93 1.18
C ILE A 155 -24.58 -15.96 0.09
N LYS A 156 -25.27 -15.86 -1.05
CA LYS A 156 -25.04 -16.73 -2.21
C LYS A 156 -23.62 -16.58 -2.77
N PHE A 157 -23.10 -15.36 -2.81
CA PHE A 157 -21.75 -15.08 -3.24
C PHE A 157 -20.71 -15.75 -2.32
N LEU A 158 -20.82 -15.58 -0.99
CA LEU A 158 -19.91 -16.25 -0.03
C LEU A 158 -19.96 -17.77 -0.18
N ASN A 159 -21.14 -18.38 -0.31
CA ASN A 159 -21.28 -19.81 -0.52
C ASN A 159 -20.63 -20.28 -1.83
N SER A 160 -20.78 -19.51 -2.91
CA SER A 160 -20.15 -19.80 -4.20
C SER A 160 -18.63 -19.78 -4.11
N VAL A 161 -18.08 -18.73 -3.48
CA VAL A 161 -16.64 -18.57 -3.28
C VAL A 161 -16.09 -19.65 -2.35
N ALA A 162 -16.78 -19.96 -1.26
CA ALA A 162 -16.43 -21.05 -0.35
C ALA A 162 -16.33 -22.39 -1.10
N GLY A 163 -17.29 -22.69 -1.97
CA GLY A 163 -17.25 -23.87 -2.81
C GLY A 163 -16.10 -23.86 -3.83
N GLN A 164 -15.70 -22.71 -4.35
CA GLN A 164 -14.52 -22.59 -5.21
C GLN A 164 -13.23 -22.88 -4.44
N LYS A 165 -13.07 -22.30 -3.25
CA LYS A 165 -11.91 -22.54 -2.38
C LYS A 165 -11.77 -24.01 -1.96
N LYS A 166 -12.86 -24.68 -1.61
CA LYS A 166 -12.84 -26.14 -1.32
C LYS A 166 -12.35 -26.99 -2.50
N ARG A 167 -12.50 -26.51 -3.72
CA ARG A 167 -11.96 -27.14 -4.93
C ARG A 167 -10.55 -26.68 -5.30
N GLY A 168 -9.84 -26.01 -4.38
CA GLY A 168 -8.47 -25.54 -4.57
C GLY A 168 -8.32 -24.30 -5.46
N LYS A 169 -9.41 -23.58 -5.77
CA LYS A 169 -9.32 -22.35 -6.55
C LYS A 169 -8.91 -21.18 -5.67
N VAL A 170 -8.01 -20.33 -6.20
CA VAL A 170 -7.60 -19.08 -5.57
C VAL A 170 -8.69 -18.02 -5.78
N LEU A 171 -8.85 -17.12 -4.82
CA LEU A 171 -9.73 -15.96 -4.93
C LEU A 171 -9.17 -14.98 -5.98
N SER A 172 -10.04 -14.42 -6.80
CA SER A 172 -9.65 -13.40 -7.76
C SER A 172 -9.65 -12.01 -7.13
N ASP A 173 -8.89 -11.08 -7.72
CA ASP A 173 -8.85 -9.68 -7.31
C ASP A 173 -10.22 -8.99 -7.31
N LYS A 174 -11.18 -9.48 -8.12
CA LYS A 174 -12.55 -8.99 -8.14
C LYS A 174 -13.40 -9.54 -7.01
N GLN A 175 -13.06 -10.70 -6.46
CA GLN A 175 -13.81 -11.35 -5.38
C GLN A 175 -13.39 -10.84 -4.01
N LEU A 176 -12.11 -10.52 -3.82
CA LEU A 176 -11.55 -10.08 -2.54
C LEU A 176 -12.24 -8.82 -1.97
N PRO A 177 -12.42 -7.72 -2.71
CA PRO A 177 -13.10 -6.53 -2.19
C PRO A 177 -14.53 -6.81 -1.73
N ILE A 178 -15.26 -7.67 -2.44
CA ILE A 178 -16.64 -8.04 -2.09
C ILE A 178 -16.67 -8.84 -0.78
N ILE A 179 -15.71 -9.75 -0.61
CA ILE A 179 -15.60 -10.54 0.64
C ILE A 179 -15.28 -9.60 1.80
N ILE A 180 -14.29 -8.70 1.64
CA ILE A 180 -13.89 -7.72 2.66
C ILE A 180 -15.09 -6.85 3.06
N GLU A 181 -15.88 -6.36 2.10
CA GLU A 181 -17.09 -5.59 2.38
C GLU A 181 -18.10 -6.38 3.22
N ILE A 182 -18.31 -7.68 2.89
CA ILE A 182 -19.22 -8.53 3.65
C ILE A 182 -18.68 -8.76 5.07
N LEU A 183 -17.39 -9.02 5.22
CA LEU A 183 -16.75 -9.21 6.53
C LEU A 183 -16.89 -7.97 7.41
N ASN A 184 -16.62 -6.79 6.85
CA ASN A 184 -16.81 -5.52 7.57
C ASN A 184 -18.26 -5.36 8.04
N LYS A 185 -19.26 -5.66 7.20
CA LYS A 185 -20.67 -5.63 7.60
C LYS A 185 -20.98 -6.58 8.76
N LEU A 186 -20.36 -7.77 8.80
CA LEU A 186 -20.54 -8.72 9.90
C LEU A 186 -19.92 -8.20 11.20
N VAL A 187 -18.77 -7.50 11.12
CA VAL A 187 -18.12 -6.88 12.29
C VAL A 187 -18.92 -5.66 12.78
N ASP A 188 -19.31 -4.77 11.87
CA ASP A 188 -20.10 -3.56 12.21
C ASP A 188 -21.43 -3.91 12.90
N ASN A 189 -22.05 -5.01 12.45
CA ASN A 189 -23.29 -5.53 13.07
C ASN A 189 -23.03 -6.40 14.31
N LYS A 190 -21.80 -6.47 14.81
CA LYS A 190 -21.39 -7.21 16.02
C LYS A 190 -21.68 -8.73 15.94
N ILE A 191 -21.76 -9.30 14.76
CA ILE A 191 -21.90 -10.76 14.54
C ILE A 191 -20.53 -11.44 14.70
N ILE A 192 -19.47 -10.75 14.35
CA ILE A 192 -18.08 -11.17 14.56
C ILE A 192 -17.49 -10.25 15.64
N GLN A 193 -17.11 -10.84 16.76
CA GLN A 193 -16.53 -10.16 17.93
C GLN A 193 -15.48 -11.07 18.57
N ARG A 194 -14.43 -10.48 19.18
CA ARG A 194 -13.37 -11.24 19.92
C ARG A 194 -13.90 -12.09 21.09
N LYS A 195 -15.10 -11.80 21.58
CA LYS A 195 -15.81 -12.60 22.60
C LYS A 195 -17.13 -13.06 22.03
N SER A 196 -17.10 -14.07 21.17
CA SER A 196 -18.32 -14.62 20.59
C SER A 196 -19.08 -15.46 21.62
N ILE A 197 -20.38 -15.18 21.76
CA ILE A 197 -21.30 -15.91 22.66
C ILE A 197 -21.54 -17.34 22.14
N ASP A 198 -21.36 -17.58 20.85
CA ASP A 198 -21.70 -18.84 20.16
C ASP A 198 -20.58 -19.89 20.11
N GLY A 199 -19.47 -19.68 20.83
CA GLY A 199 -18.35 -20.64 20.90
C GLY A 199 -17.41 -20.69 19.70
N ASP A 200 -17.66 -19.91 18.64
CA ASP A 200 -16.81 -19.80 17.43
C ASP A 200 -15.73 -18.71 17.55
N THR A 201 -15.08 -18.64 18.72
CA THR A 201 -14.10 -17.58 19.03
C THR A 201 -12.92 -17.62 18.04
N GLU A 202 -12.44 -18.80 17.67
CA GLU A 202 -11.29 -18.97 16.76
C GLU A 202 -11.58 -18.40 15.35
N LEU A 203 -12.77 -18.66 14.79
CA LEU A 203 -13.18 -18.09 13.51
C LEU A 203 -13.33 -16.57 13.58
N CYS A 204 -13.93 -16.07 14.68
CA CYS A 204 -14.12 -14.63 14.88
C CYS A 204 -12.78 -13.91 15.02
N ASP A 205 -11.85 -14.43 15.81
CA ASP A 205 -10.53 -13.86 15.99
C ASP A 205 -9.75 -13.86 14.67
N LYS A 206 -9.78 -14.97 13.93
CA LYS A 206 -9.13 -15.06 12.61
C LYS A 206 -9.67 -14.05 11.59
N VAL A 207 -10.98 -13.81 11.59
CA VAL A 207 -11.58 -12.82 10.69
C VAL A 207 -11.21 -11.40 11.12
N LEU A 208 -11.25 -11.11 12.42
CA LEU A 208 -10.84 -9.80 12.94
C LEU A 208 -9.36 -9.53 12.62
N ASP A 209 -8.49 -10.50 12.86
CA ASP A 209 -7.06 -10.38 12.52
C ASP A 209 -6.82 -10.23 11.00
N ALA A 210 -7.74 -10.75 10.18
CA ALA A 210 -7.65 -10.59 8.72
C ALA A 210 -8.05 -9.19 8.25
N ILE A 211 -8.98 -8.49 8.92
CA ILE A 211 -9.51 -7.19 8.48
C ILE A 211 -9.06 -6.00 9.34
N GLU A 212 -8.63 -6.21 10.59
CA GLU A 212 -8.04 -5.17 11.43
C GLU A 212 -6.59 -4.86 10.98
N ARG A 213 -6.24 -3.59 11.06
CA ARG A 213 -4.86 -3.10 10.87
C ARG A 213 -4.10 -3.08 12.17
#